data_2698be8ac73777c22f05a54a43b97870
#
_entry.id   2698be8ac73777c22f05a54a43b97870
#
_cell.length_a   1.000
_cell.length_b   1.000
_cell.length_c   1.000
_cell.angle_alpha   90.00
_cell.angle_beta   90.00
_cell.angle_gamma   90.00
#
_symmetry.space_group_name_H-M   'P 1'
#
loop_
_entity.id
_entity.type
_entity.pdbx_description
1 polymer ?
#
loop_
_entity_poly.entity_id
_entity_poly.type
_entity_poly.pdbx_seq_one_letter_code
_entity_poly.pdbx_strand_id
1 'polypeptide(L)'
;MLKLMKYELRKTAFSKLVLLVITAVAEIAFLIGVFWKKDNILAMGIIFLVMCTIFGVIYIGIESVNVLHRDLNTKQSYMLFLTPKSSYQILGAKILENGISIIMAGAFFAALAALDVTVATLYIGGLKEMINLVSSFMEINWSVTFTPAEAAFYFFGLLASWIVYIVNADLAVILSA
;
A
#
# COMPACT_ATOMS: atom_id res chain seq x y z
N MET A 1 -4.97 -2.03 24.48
CA MET A 1 -5.00 -1.95 23.01
C MET A 1 -3.67 -1.51 22.40
N LEU A 2 -3.09 -0.37 22.75
CA LEU A 2 -1.84 0.13 22.15
C LEU A 2 -0.64 -0.84 22.22
N LYS A 3 -0.45 -1.56 23.34
CA LYS A 3 0.63 -2.56 23.46
C LYS A 3 0.43 -3.75 22.52
N LEU A 4 -0.81 -4.19 22.34
CA LEU A 4 -1.16 -5.29 21.43
C LEU A 4 -0.93 -4.87 19.98
N MET A 5 -1.39 -3.69 19.60
CA MET A 5 -1.18 -3.12 18.27
C MET A 5 0.31 -2.94 17.94
N LYS A 6 1.15 -2.48 18.90
CA LYS A 6 2.60 -2.39 18.72
C LYS A 6 3.24 -3.76 18.46
N TYR A 7 2.74 -4.80 19.11
CA TYR A 7 3.21 -6.17 18.89
C TYR A 7 2.86 -6.67 17.49
N GLU A 8 1.63 -6.45 17.03
CA GLU A 8 1.21 -6.82 15.67
C GLU A 8 1.99 -6.06 14.60
N LEU A 9 2.19 -4.74 14.76
CA LEU A 9 3.02 -3.95 13.86
C LEU A 9 4.46 -4.47 13.75
N ARG A 10 5.03 -4.95 14.86
CA ARG A 10 6.38 -5.53 14.87
C ARG A 10 6.45 -6.88 14.16
N LYS A 11 5.36 -7.65 14.24
CA LYS A 11 5.23 -8.97 13.60
C LYS A 11 5.21 -8.85 12.07
N THR A 12 4.57 -7.79 11.54
CA THR A 12 4.46 -7.50 10.10
C THR A 12 5.57 -6.58 9.57
N ALA A 13 6.50 -6.12 10.44
CA ALA A 13 7.54 -5.17 10.07
C ALA A 13 8.49 -5.69 8.98
N PHE A 14 8.82 -6.98 8.98
CA PHE A 14 9.72 -7.57 7.99
C PHE A 14 9.12 -7.52 6.58
N SER A 15 7.85 -7.85 6.44
CA SER A 15 7.14 -7.81 5.15
C SER A 15 7.06 -6.38 4.61
N LYS A 16 6.79 -5.41 5.49
CA LYS A 16 6.78 -3.99 5.14
C LYS A 16 8.16 -3.49 4.70
N LEU A 17 9.23 -4.01 5.33
CA LEU A 17 10.60 -3.69 4.94
C LEU A 17 10.91 -4.24 3.55
N VAL A 18 10.48 -5.47 3.23
CA VAL A 18 10.66 -6.04 1.88
C VAL A 18 9.96 -5.18 0.83
N LEU A 19 8.73 -4.74 1.11
CA LEU A 19 7.98 -3.85 0.22
C LEU A 19 8.72 -2.52 0.01
N LEU A 20 9.29 -1.94 1.07
CA LEU A 20 10.07 -0.71 1.00
C LEU A 20 11.34 -0.90 0.14
N VAL A 21 12.03 -2.04 0.25
CA VAL A 21 13.21 -2.32 -0.58
C VAL A 21 12.84 -2.44 -2.06
N ILE A 22 11.72 -3.11 -2.36
CA ILE A 22 11.24 -3.25 -3.75
C ILE A 22 10.88 -1.88 -4.34
N THR A 23 10.17 -1.04 -3.58
CA THR A 23 9.85 0.32 -4.02
C THR A 23 11.07 1.20 -4.18
N ALA A 24 12.09 1.06 -3.31
CA ALA A 24 13.34 1.80 -3.45
C ALA A 24 14.09 1.42 -4.75
N VAL A 25 14.07 0.15 -5.16
CA VAL A 25 14.64 -0.27 -6.45
C VAL A 25 13.87 0.35 -7.63
N ALA A 26 12.54 0.41 -7.54
CA ALA A 26 11.71 1.06 -8.56
C ALA A 26 12.02 2.55 -8.67
N GLU A 27 12.19 3.22 -7.55
CA GLU A 27 12.56 4.65 -7.44
C GLU A 27 13.92 4.92 -8.09
N ILE A 28 14.91 4.07 -7.82
CA ILE A 28 16.24 4.19 -8.46
C ILE A 28 16.11 4.04 -9.98
N ALA A 29 15.30 3.11 -10.48
CA ALA A 29 15.09 2.94 -11.91
C ALA A 29 14.44 4.20 -12.53
N PHE A 30 13.47 4.82 -11.85
CA PHE A 30 12.85 6.07 -12.27
C PHE A 30 13.89 7.20 -12.32
N LEU A 31 14.67 7.40 -11.26
CA LEU A 31 15.70 8.44 -11.19
C LEU A 31 16.77 8.28 -12.30
N ILE A 32 17.20 7.04 -12.58
CA ILE A 32 18.11 6.76 -13.69
C ILE A 32 17.50 7.20 -15.02
N GLY A 33 16.21 6.91 -15.24
CA GLY A 33 15.48 7.35 -16.44
C GLY A 33 15.46 8.86 -16.61
N VAL A 34 15.23 9.58 -15.51
CA VAL A 34 15.24 11.06 -15.48
C VAL A 34 16.62 11.62 -15.82
N PHE A 35 17.68 11.14 -15.13
CA PHE A 35 19.04 11.69 -15.30
C PHE A 35 19.65 11.38 -16.67
N TRP A 36 19.35 10.21 -17.24
CA TRP A 36 19.85 9.82 -18.56
C TRP A 36 18.97 10.32 -19.71
N LYS A 37 17.85 10.98 -19.39
CA LYS A 37 16.89 11.49 -20.38
C LYS A 37 16.49 10.42 -21.41
N LYS A 38 16.29 9.20 -20.96
CA LYS A 38 15.84 8.08 -21.78
C LYS A 38 14.36 7.82 -21.53
N ASP A 39 13.52 8.24 -22.44
CA ASP A 39 12.04 8.17 -22.30
C ASP A 39 11.54 6.74 -22.03
N ASN A 40 12.13 5.72 -22.65
CA ASN A 40 11.75 4.33 -22.43
C ASN A 40 12.03 3.86 -21.00
N ILE A 41 13.21 4.20 -20.43
CA ILE A 41 13.57 3.80 -19.06
C ILE A 41 12.70 4.55 -18.06
N LEU A 42 12.43 5.80 -18.35
CA LEU A 42 11.60 6.65 -17.52
C LEU A 42 10.15 6.14 -17.49
N ALA A 43 9.56 5.85 -18.66
CA ALA A 43 8.21 5.28 -18.75
C ALA A 43 8.10 3.95 -18.01
N MET A 44 9.08 3.05 -18.18
CA MET A 44 9.14 1.79 -17.41
C MET A 44 9.26 2.01 -15.91
N GLY A 45 10.07 2.99 -15.47
CA GLY A 45 10.21 3.36 -14.06
C GLY A 45 8.88 3.80 -13.45
N ILE A 46 8.16 4.70 -14.14
CA ILE A 46 6.82 5.17 -13.68
C ILE A 46 5.83 4.01 -13.59
N ILE A 47 5.75 3.17 -14.63
CA ILE A 47 4.84 2.02 -14.64
C ILE A 47 5.17 1.07 -13.47
N PHE A 48 6.46 0.83 -13.23
CA PHE A 48 6.90 -0.06 -12.16
C PHE A 48 6.56 0.52 -10.77
N LEU A 49 6.69 1.83 -10.56
CA LEU A 49 6.26 2.50 -9.32
C LEU A 49 4.75 2.39 -9.10
N VAL A 50 3.95 2.62 -10.13
CA VAL A 50 2.49 2.46 -10.05
C VAL A 50 2.12 1.02 -9.71
N MET A 51 2.75 0.04 -10.36
CA MET A 51 2.55 -1.38 -10.05
C MET A 51 2.96 -1.71 -8.62
N CYS A 52 4.11 -1.22 -8.14
CA CYS A 52 4.56 -1.40 -6.76
C CYS A 52 3.56 -0.84 -5.75
N THR A 53 2.94 0.30 -6.05
CA THR A 53 1.92 0.90 -5.18
C THR A 53 0.67 0.02 -5.10
N ILE A 54 0.15 -0.44 -6.25
CA ILE A 54 -1.05 -1.28 -6.32
C ILE A 54 -0.80 -2.62 -5.62
N PHE A 55 0.27 -3.32 -6.01
CA PHE A 55 0.61 -4.61 -5.41
C PHE A 55 1.01 -4.49 -3.94
N GLY A 56 1.64 -3.39 -3.53
CA GLY A 56 1.98 -3.12 -2.16
C GLY A 56 0.76 -3.01 -1.24
N VAL A 57 -0.27 -2.29 -1.69
CA VAL A 57 -1.53 -2.18 -0.95
C VAL A 57 -2.23 -3.53 -0.85
N ILE A 58 -2.33 -4.27 -1.97
CA ILE A 58 -2.92 -5.61 -1.99
C ILE A 58 -2.16 -6.57 -1.06
N TYR A 59 -0.83 -6.52 -1.09
CA TYR A 59 0.03 -7.36 -0.27
C TYR A 59 -0.19 -7.11 1.24
N ILE A 60 -0.30 -5.85 1.68
CA ILE A 60 -0.59 -5.50 3.07
C ILE A 60 -1.94 -6.11 3.52
N GLY A 61 -2.95 -6.09 2.65
CA GLY A 61 -4.24 -6.70 2.96
C GLY A 61 -4.16 -8.22 3.10
N ILE A 62 -3.53 -8.90 2.14
CA ILE A 62 -3.34 -10.36 2.18
C ILE A 62 -2.52 -10.76 3.42
N GLU A 63 -1.49 -10.00 3.76
CA GLU A 63 -0.68 -10.24 4.95
C GLU A 63 -1.51 -10.18 6.23
N SER A 64 -2.39 -9.19 6.37
CA SER A 64 -3.25 -9.05 7.53
C SER A 64 -4.14 -10.29 7.73
N VAL A 65 -4.80 -10.75 6.65
CA VAL A 65 -5.64 -11.93 6.66
C VAL A 65 -4.83 -13.19 6.99
N ASN A 66 -3.65 -13.35 6.40
CA ASN A 66 -2.76 -14.49 6.66
C ASN A 66 -2.26 -14.51 8.11
N VAL A 67 -1.96 -13.35 8.69
CA VAL A 67 -1.57 -13.25 10.10
C VAL A 67 -2.70 -13.68 11.01
N LEU A 68 -3.95 -13.28 10.72
CA LEU A 68 -5.11 -13.72 11.48
C LEU A 68 -5.31 -15.23 11.36
N HIS A 69 -5.28 -15.77 10.13
CA HIS A 69 -5.42 -17.22 9.88
C HIS A 69 -4.35 -18.03 10.63
N ARG A 70 -3.10 -17.60 10.57
CA ARG A 70 -2.01 -18.25 11.30
C ARG A 70 -2.21 -18.20 12.80
N ASP A 71 -2.67 -17.08 13.34
CA ASP A 71 -2.90 -16.93 14.77
C ASP A 71 -4.05 -17.79 15.28
N LEU A 72 -5.06 -18.08 14.46
CA LEU A 72 -6.15 -18.98 14.81
C LEU A 72 -5.77 -20.47 14.69
N ASN A 73 -4.96 -20.83 13.70
CA ASN A 73 -4.63 -22.24 13.37
C ASN A 73 -3.35 -22.77 14.03
N THR A 74 -2.57 -21.93 14.73
CA THR A 74 -1.33 -22.39 15.38
C THR A 74 -1.51 -22.56 16.89
N LYS A 75 -0.59 -23.33 17.50
CA LYS A 75 -0.53 -23.48 18.97
C LYS A 75 -0.39 -22.15 19.73
N GLN A 76 -0.01 -21.08 19.02
CA GLN A 76 0.03 -19.71 19.57
C GLN A 76 -1.36 -19.13 19.83
N SER A 77 -2.41 -19.65 19.20
CA SER A 77 -3.78 -19.25 19.48
C SER A 77 -4.15 -19.52 20.94
N TYR A 78 -3.65 -20.64 21.51
CA TYR A 78 -3.86 -20.98 22.91
C TYR A 78 -3.33 -19.90 23.86
N MET A 79 -2.14 -19.35 23.57
CA MET A 79 -1.57 -18.23 24.36
C MET A 79 -2.37 -16.93 24.19
N LEU A 80 -2.95 -16.71 23.02
CA LEU A 80 -3.76 -15.51 22.74
C LEU A 80 -5.06 -15.51 23.57
N PHE A 81 -5.69 -16.70 23.71
CA PHE A 81 -6.91 -16.86 24.52
C PHE A 81 -6.65 -16.96 26.03
N LEU A 82 -5.41 -17.26 26.45
CA LEU A 82 -4.99 -17.20 27.85
C LEU A 82 -4.70 -15.78 28.35
N THR A 83 -4.61 -14.79 27.44
CA THR A 83 -4.48 -13.40 27.88
C THR A 83 -5.82 -12.90 28.44
N PRO A 84 -5.82 -12.09 29.53
CA PRO A 84 -7.04 -11.55 30.12
C PRO A 84 -7.62 -10.40 29.26
N LYS A 85 -7.82 -10.66 27.97
CA LYS A 85 -8.34 -9.72 26.98
C LYS A 85 -9.54 -10.34 26.28
N SER A 86 -10.57 -9.53 26.02
CA SER A 86 -11.73 -10.02 25.27
C SER A 86 -11.37 -10.27 23.79
N SER A 87 -12.00 -11.26 23.16
CA SER A 87 -11.83 -11.58 21.74
C SER A 87 -12.07 -10.36 20.84
N TYR A 88 -13.01 -9.49 21.21
CA TYR A 88 -13.27 -8.22 20.51
C TYR A 88 -12.09 -7.25 20.54
N GLN A 89 -11.34 -7.22 21.66
CA GLN A 89 -10.16 -6.37 21.76
C GLN A 89 -9.01 -6.88 20.91
N ILE A 90 -8.89 -8.19 20.76
CA ILE A 90 -7.86 -8.82 19.92
C ILE A 90 -8.17 -8.56 18.45
N LEU A 91 -9.40 -8.84 18.01
CA LEU A 91 -9.83 -8.58 16.65
C LEU A 91 -9.76 -7.08 16.29
N GLY A 92 -10.26 -6.23 17.19
CA GLY A 92 -10.18 -4.77 17.01
C GLY A 92 -8.75 -4.25 16.88
N ALA A 93 -7.78 -4.84 17.61
CA ALA A 93 -6.38 -4.46 17.48
C ALA A 93 -5.80 -4.85 16.12
N LYS A 94 -6.21 -5.97 15.51
CA LYS A 94 -5.78 -6.40 14.18
C LYS A 94 -6.35 -5.52 13.07
N ILE A 95 -7.64 -5.21 13.14
CA ILE A 95 -8.30 -4.29 12.18
C ILE A 95 -7.65 -2.90 12.26
N LEU A 96 -7.39 -2.39 13.46
CA LEU A 96 -6.71 -1.11 13.66
C LEU A 96 -5.26 -1.14 13.14
N GLU A 97 -4.53 -2.24 13.36
CA GLU A 97 -3.17 -2.42 12.83
C GLU A 97 -3.18 -2.36 11.29
N ASN A 98 -4.09 -3.07 10.65
CA ASN A 98 -4.23 -3.05 9.20
C ASN A 98 -4.56 -1.63 8.70
N GLY A 99 -5.55 -0.95 9.30
CA GLY A 99 -5.91 0.42 8.95
C GLY A 99 -4.75 1.39 9.06
N ILE A 100 -3.98 1.33 10.16
CA ILE A 100 -2.79 2.17 10.37
C ILE A 100 -1.70 1.82 9.35
N SER A 101 -1.49 0.53 9.06
CA SER A 101 -0.50 0.09 8.08
C SER A 101 -0.80 0.61 6.67
N ILE A 102 -2.06 0.62 6.27
CA ILE A 102 -2.49 1.18 4.97
C ILE A 102 -2.33 2.70 4.95
N ILE A 103 -2.70 3.40 6.02
CA ILE A 103 -2.51 4.86 6.10
C ILE A 103 -1.02 5.20 6.04
N MET A 104 -0.16 4.47 6.74
CA MET A 104 1.29 4.66 6.70
C MET A 104 1.86 4.38 5.30
N ALA A 105 1.44 3.29 4.67
CA ALA A 105 1.86 2.97 3.30
C ALA A 105 1.35 4.01 2.30
N GLY A 106 0.09 4.44 2.42
CA GLY A 106 -0.49 5.50 1.61
C GLY A 106 0.25 6.82 1.75
N ALA A 107 0.59 7.22 2.99
CA ALA A 107 1.39 8.43 3.24
C ALA A 107 2.81 8.32 2.65
N PHE A 108 3.43 7.15 2.74
CA PHE A 108 4.74 6.88 2.15
C PHE A 108 4.70 6.99 0.62
N PHE A 109 3.76 6.32 -0.04
CA PHE A 109 3.61 6.40 -1.49
C PHE A 109 3.20 7.79 -1.97
N ALA A 110 2.38 8.52 -1.21
CA ALA A 110 2.03 9.90 -1.51
C ALA A 110 3.25 10.83 -1.42
N ALA A 111 4.13 10.63 -0.43
CA ALA A 111 5.37 11.38 -0.31
C ALA A 111 6.34 11.08 -1.47
N LEU A 112 6.49 9.81 -1.87
CA LEU A 112 7.27 9.43 -3.06
C LEU A 112 6.69 10.08 -4.32
N ALA A 113 5.39 9.96 -4.56
CA ALA A 113 4.73 10.57 -5.71
C ALA A 113 4.93 12.10 -5.75
N ALA A 114 4.91 12.77 -4.59
CA ALA A 114 5.20 14.21 -4.51
C ALA A 114 6.66 14.53 -4.89
N LEU A 115 7.61 13.69 -4.47
CA LEU A 115 9.03 13.81 -4.86
C LEU A 115 9.18 13.58 -6.37
N ASP A 116 8.57 12.54 -6.92
CA ASP A 116 8.61 12.23 -8.35
C ASP A 116 8.05 13.38 -9.20
N VAL A 117 6.92 13.95 -8.79
CA VAL A 117 6.32 15.10 -9.47
C VAL A 117 7.25 16.33 -9.39
N THR A 118 7.90 16.57 -8.25
CA THR A 118 8.86 17.69 -8.15
C THR A 118 10.08 17.48 -9.04
N VAL A 119 10.63 16.27 -9.09
CA VAL A 119 11.73 15.90 -9.97
C VAL A 119 11.30 16.03 -11.43
N ALA A 120 10.12 15.54 -11.78
CA ALA A 120 9.57 15.64 -13.13
C ALA A 120 9.33 17.10 -13.57
N THR A 121 8.88 17.99 -12.67
CA THR A 121 8.73 19.41 -12.99
C THR A 121 10.05 20.09 -13.30
N LEU A 122 11.12 19.68 -12.62
CA LEU A 122 12.44 20.26 -12.81
C LEU A 122 13.18 19.77 -14.06
N TYR A 123 12.98 18.50 -14.44
CA TYR A 123 13.80 17.86 -15.47
C TYR A 123 13.05 17.49 -16.74
N ILE A 124 11.72 17.32 -16.71
CA ILE A 124 10.92 16.75 -17.81
C ILE A 124 9.82 17.71 -18.29
N GLY A 125 9.38 18.66 -17.46
CA GLY A 125 8.30 19.59 -17.80
C GLY A 125 7.00 19.36 -17.00
N GLY A 126 7.02 18.44 -16.04
CA GLY A 126 5.95 18.25 -15.07
C GLY A 126 5.09 17.00 -15.27
N LEU A 127 4.04 16.90 -14.47
CA LEU A 127 3.15 15.74 -14.39
C LEU A 127 2.46 15.45 -15.74
N LYS A 128 2.16 16.49 -16.52
CA LYS A 128 1.52 16.32 -17.83
C LYS A 128 2.42 15.58 -18.80
N GLU A 129 3.71 15.89 -18.82
CA GLU A 129 4.67 15.20 -19.68
C GLU A 129 4.92 13.76 -19.20
N MET A 130 4.92 13.51 -17.89
CA MET A 130 4.97 12.14 -17.36
C MET A 130 3.77 11.29 -17.86
N ILE A 131 2.56 11.84 -17.79
CA ILE A 131 1.36 11.16 -18.27
C ILE A 131 1.44 10.92 -19.79
N ASN A 132 1.92 11.90 -20.55
CA ASN A 132 2.10 11.77 -22.01
C ASN A 132 3.10 10.68 -22.36
N LEU A 133 4.23 10.59 -21.63
CA LEU A 133 5.23 9.55 -21.83
C LEU A 133 4.67 8.15 -21.56
N VAL A 134 3.94 7.98 -20.46
CA VAL A 134 3.30 6.69 -20.13
C VAL A 134 2.23 6.35 -21.15
N SER A 135 1.38 7.31 -21.54
CA SER A 135 0.32 7.07 -22.52
C SER A 135 0.87 6.71 -23.90
N SER A 136 1.96 7.35 -24.35
CA SER A 136 2.62 7.01 -25.59
C SER A 136 3.32 5.65 -25.56
N PHE A 137 3.88 5.28 -24.41
CA PHE A 137 4.54 3.98 -24.22
C PHE A 137 3.52 2.82 -24.19
N MET A 138 2.36 3.04 -23.57
CA MET A 138 1.29 2.04 -23.46
C MET A 138 0.30 2.07 -24.65
N GLU A 139 0.44 3.01 -25.57
CA GLU A 139 -0.50 3.26 -26.67
C GLU A 139 -1.95 3.53 -26.21
N ILE A 140 -2.11 4.08 -24.98
CA ILE A 140 -3.41 4.35 -24.37
C ILE A 140 -3.62 5.86 -24.26
N ASN A 141 -4.72 6.37 -24.81
CA ASN A 141 -5.12 7.77 -24.65
C ASN A 141 -5.85 7.97 -23.32
N TRP A 142 -5.15 8.53 -22.35
CA TRP A 142 -5.72 8.88 -21.04
C TRP A 142 -6.01 10.39 -21.00
N SER A 143 -7.28 10.76 -20.91
CA SER A 143 -7.69 12.12 -20.57
C SER A 143 -8.33 12.09 -19.16
N VAL A 144 -7.50 12.18 -18.13
CA VAL A 144 -7.98 12.18 -16.75
C VAL A 144 -7.83 13.60 -16.20
N THR A 145 -8.97 14.27 -15.99
CA THR A 145 -9.02 15.57 -15.30
C THR A 145 -9.78 15.36 -13.99
N PHE A 146 -9.06 15.31 -12.86
CA PHE A 146 -9.70 15.27 -11.55
C PHE A 146 -9.65 16.65 -10.89
N THR A 147 -10.76 17.07 -10.31
CA THR A 147 -10.74 18.16 -9.33
C THR A 147 -10.19 17.63 -7.99
N PRO A 148 -9.53 18.46 -7.16
CA PRO A 148 -9.03 18.04 -5.86
C PRO A 148 -10.10 17.42 -4.96
N ALA A 149 -11.35 17.90 -5.06
CA ALA A 149 -12.48 17.36 -4.30
C ALA A 149 -12.87 15.94 -4.77
N GLU A 150 -12.89 15.68 -6.07
CA GLU A 150 -13.14 14.35 -6.63
C GLU A 150 -12.03 13.37 -6.25
N ALA A 151 -10.77 13.79 -6.33
CA ALA A 151 -9.65 12.97 -5.91
C ALA A 151 -9.75 12.57 -4.43
N ALA A 152 -10.12 13.51 -3.55
CA ALA A 152 -10.34 13.22 -2.13
C ALA A 152 -11.52 12.25 -1.93
N PHE A 153 -12.63 12.44 -2.65
CA PHE A 153 -13.79 11.56 -2.57
C PHE A 153 -13.45 10.12 -2.99
N TYR A 154 -12.74 9.95 -4.11
CA TYR A 154 -12.29 8.63 -4.54
C TYR A 154 -11.31 7.99 -3.56
N PHE A 155 -10.38 8.77 -3.00
CA PHE A 155 -9.43 8.27 -2.00
C PHE A 155 -10.13 7.74 -0.74
N PHE A 156 -11.06 8.50 -0.17
CA PHE A 156 -11.82 8.04 1.00
C PHE A 156 -12.76 6.88 0.67
N GLY A 157 -13.34 6.85 -0.53
CA GLY A 157 -14.16 5.74 -1.02
C GLY A 157 -13.35 4.45 -1.14
N LEU A 158 -12.15 4.52 -1.69
CA LEU A 158 -11.24 3.36 -1.80
C LEU A 158 -10.80 2.86 -0.41
N LEU A 159 -10.46 3.76 0.52
CA LEU A 159 -10.13 3.38 1.89
C LEU A 159 -11.30 2.69 2.60
N ALA A 160 -12.50 3.22 2.48
CA ALA A 160 -13.69 2.61 3.09
C ALA A 160 -13.96 1.22 2.50
N SER A 161 -13.91 1.09 1.17
CA SER A 161 -14.07 -0.19 0.48
C SER A 161 -13.02 -1.20 0.93
N TRP A 162 -11.77 -0.77 1.06
CA TRP A 162 -10.67 -1.61 1.52
C TRP A 162 -10.91 -2.17 2.93
N ILE A 163 -11.32 -1.31 3.88
CA ILE A 163 -11.64 -1.73 5.24
C ILE A 163 -12.76 -2.77 5.24
N VAL A 164 -13.80 -2.56 4.42
CA VAL A 164 -14.92 -3.52 4.28
C VAL A 164 -14.42 -4.87 3.75
N TYR A 165 -13.54 -4.89 2.74
CA TYR A 165 -12.97 -6.12 2.22
C TYR A 165 -12.17 -6.90 3.26
N ILE A 166 -11.32 -6.22 4.04
CA ILE A 166 -10.52 -6.84 5.09
C ILE A 166 -11.41 -7.41 6.20
N VAL A 167 -12.41 -6.65 6.67
CA VAL A 167 -13.33 -7.11 7.70
C VAL A 167 -14.10 -8.35 7.24
N ASN A 168 -14.56 -8.39 5.98
CA ASN A 168 -15.24 -9.57 5.42
C ASN A 168 -14.29 -10.77 5.30
N ALA A 169 -13.03 -10.56 4.88
CA ALA A 169 -12.03 -11.62 4.80
C ALA A 169 -11.69 -12.18 6.19
N ASP A 170 -11.51 -11.32 7.19
CA ASP A 170 -11.28 -11.72 8.58
C ASP A 170 -12.46 -12.50 9.15
N LEU A 171 -13.68 -12.09 8.84
CA LEU A 171 -14.89 -12.82 9.23
C LEU A 171 -14.93 -14.22 8.61
N ALA A 172 -14.61 -14.33 7.32
CA ALA A 172 -14.54 -15.63 6.62
C ALA A 172 -13.51 -16.57 7.25
N VAL A 173 -12.33 -16.04 7.63
CA VAL A 173 -11.30 -16.83 8.34
C VAL A 173 -11.79 -17.31 9.70
N ILE A 174 -12.49 -16.47 10.46
CA ILE A 174 -13.04 -16.83 11.77
C ILE A 174 -14.10 -17.92 11.64
N LEU A 175 -14.96 -17.85 10.61
CA LEU A 175 -16.02 -18.83 10.37
C LEU A 175 -15.48 -20.17 9.84
N SER A 176 -14.27 -20.19 9.25
CA SER A 176 -13.64 -21.39 8.71
C SER A 176 -12.71 -22.11 9.69
N ALA A 177 -12.39 -21.49 10.82
CA ALA A 177 -11.50 -22.03 11.86
C ALA A 177 -12.30 -22.82 12.89
#